data_632d4cfe611efc18ea6f951cfc32bf41
#
_entry.id   632d4cfe611efc18ea6f951cfc32bf41
#
_cell.length_a   1.000
_cell.length_b   1.000
_cell.length_c   1.000
_cell.angle_alpha   90.00
_cell.angle_beta   90.00
_cell.angle_gamma   90.00
#
_symmetry.space_group_name_H-M   'P 1'
#
loop_
_entity.id
_entity.type
_entity.pdbx_description
1 polymer ?
#
loop_
_entity_poly.entity_id
_entity_poly.type
_entity_poly.pdbx_seq_one_letter_code
_entity_poly.pdbx_strand_id
1 'polypeptide(L)'
;GDPVGLSIAGAGGLVRLPPRTRRGVVAEIARTLDAITPSGSGSLAGAFVGAPARVMLVTDCLGALDELRRAARAHVAGGGEVHVVHVVSRAELDPPHAATLATDPEDPATARPLTDRIRAAYRAAFDAWRADVARGWRDDGVAYHEIIDDAPVDVFVRRFVALPGATGVRA
;
A
#
# COMPACT_ATOMS: atom_id res chain seq x y z
N GLY A 1 -13.33 2.78 21.76
CA GLY A 1 -12.72 2.39 20.49
C GLY A 1 -11.26 2.85 20.46
N ASP A 2 -10.46 2.22 19.64
CA ASP A 2 -9.04 2.56 19.51
C ASP A 2 -8.87 3.90 18.79
N PRO A 3 -7.83 4.67 19.10
CA PRO A 3 -7.53 5.89 18.36
C PRO A 3 -7.11 5.56 16.93
N VAL A 4 -7.74 6.22 15.96
CA VAL A 4 -7.45 6.06 14.52
C VAL A 4 -6.97 7.39 13.96
N GLY A 5 -5.92 7.34 13.15
CA GLY A 5 -5.36 8.48 12.42
C GLY A 5 -5.10 8.12 10.97
N LEU A 6 -4.65 9.10 10.18
CA LEU A 6 -4.33 8.94 8.77
C LEU A 6 -3.03 9.71 8.45
N SER A 7 -2.18 9.11 7.63
CA SER A 7 -1.04 9.79 7.00
C SER A 7 -1.07 9.52 5.50
N ILE A 8 -0.96 10.56 4.69
CA ILE A 8 -0.99 10.46 3.22
C ILE A 8 0.26 11.16 2.69
N ALA A 9 1.04 10.44 1.86
CA ALA A 9 2.16 11.02 1.14
C ALA A 9 1.73 11.44 -0.27
N GLY A 10 2.16 12.61 -0.69
CA GLY A 10 1.89 13.15 -2.02
C GLY A 10 2.92 14.22 -2.41
N ALA A 11 2.74 14.88 -3.55
CA ALA A 11 3.65 15.92 -4.05
C ALA A 11 3.88 17.07 -3.07
N GLY A 12 2.88 17.40 -2.24
CA GLY A 12 2.96 18.43 -1.20
C GLY A 12 3.60 17.96 0.12
N GLY A 13 4.14 16.74 0.17
CA GLY A 13 4.68 16.14 1.39
C GLY A 13 3.66 15.28 2.13
N LEU A 14 3.85 15.12 3.44
CA LEU A 14 3.05 14.24 4.28
C LEU A 14 1.91 14.99 4.97
N VAL A 15 0.67 14.67 4.61
CA VAL A 15 -0.54 15.15 5.29
C VAL A 15 -0.86 14.20 6.44
N ARG A 16 -1.13 14.72 7.65
CA ARG A 16 -1.42 13.92 8.83
C ARG A 16 -2.71 14.34 9.52
N LEU A 17 -3.57 13.36 9.80
CA LEU A 17 -4.63 13.43 10.79
C LEU A 17 -4.18 12.62 12.01
N PRO A 18 -3.92 13.25 13.16
CA PRO A 18 -3.42 12.56 14.35
C PRO A 18 -4.46 11.55 14.87
N PRO A 19 -4.02 10.44 15.49
CA PRO A 19 -4.93 9.45 16.07
C PRO A 19 -5.89 10.06 17.09
N ARG A 20 -7.20 9.75 16.97
CA ARG A 20 -8.27 10.24 17.85
C ARG A 20 -9.31 9.14 18.05
N THR A 21 -9.96 9.16 19.24
CA THR A 21 -11.05 8.24 19.61
C THR A 21 -12.45 8.85 19.49
N ARG A 22 -12.55 10.11 19.07
CA ARG A 22 -13.84 10.83 19.01
C ARG A 22 -14.78 10.26 17.95
N ARG A 23 -16.09 10.40 18.19
CA ARG A 23 -17.10 10.10 17.17
C ARG A 23 -16.84 10.92 15.90
N GLY A 24 -17.05 10.30 14.74
CA GLY A 24 -16.90 10.96 13.43
C GLY A 24 -15.48 10.97 12.86
N VAL A 25 -14.46 10.41 13.55
CA VAL A 25 -13.08 10.34 13.01
C VAL A 25 -13.01 9.58 11.69
N VAL A 26 -13.78 8.49 11.54
CA VAL A 26 -13.83 7.71 10.29
C VAL A 26 -14.42 8.54 9.15
N ALA A 27 -15.47 9.31 9.41
CA ALA A 27 -16.06 10.20 8.41
C ALA A 27 -15.12 11.37 8.05
N GLU A 28 -14.28 11.83 8.98
CA GLU A 28 -13.23 12.83 8.71
C GLU A 28 -12.15 12.25 7.81
N ILE A 29 -11.69 11.03 8.10
CA ILE A 29 -10.72 10.28 7.26
C ILE A 29 -11.28 10.10 5.85
N ALA A 30 -12.51 9.62 5.70
CA ALA A 30 -13.15 9.42 4.39
C ALA A 30 -13.21 10.73 3.59
N ARG A 31 -13.68 11.82 4.20
CA ARG A 31 -13.72 13.14 3.53
C ARG A 31 -12.34 13.66 3.15
N THR A 32 -11.32 13.38 3.96
CA THR A 32 -9.94 13.77 3.63
C THR A 32 -9.44 12.99 2.42
N LEU A 33 -9.71 11.69 2.36
CA LEU A 33 -9.35 10.85 1.20
C LEU A 33 -10.08 11.29 -0.07
N ASP A 34 -11.39 11.57 0.03
CA ASP A 34 -12.22 12.02 -1.10
C ASP A 34 -11.79 13.39 -1.66
N ALA A 35 -11.20 14.25 -0.82
CA ALA A 35 -10.74 15.57 -1.22
C ALA A 35 -9.34 15.61 -1.85
N ILE A 36 -8.59 14.51 -1.78
CA ILE A 36 -7.22 14.46 -2.29
C ILE A 36 -7.21 13.96 -3.73
N THR A 37 -6.59 14.76 -4.60
CA THR A 37 -6.21 14.31 -5.93
C THR A 37 -4.84 13.64 -5.84
N PRO A 38 -4.70 12.35 -6.18
CA PRO A 38 -3.41 11.67 -6.18
C PRO A 38 -2.42 12.41 -7.07
N SER A 39 -1.23 12.70 -6.54
CA SER A 39 -0.17 13.38 -7.30
C SER A 39 1.20 13.20 -6.65
N GLY A 40 2.24 13.06 -7.48
CA GLY A 40 3.64 13.01 -7.06
C GLY A 40 4.05 11.72 -6.37
N SER A 41 5.35 11.62 -6.07
CA SER A 41 6.03 10.45 -5.52
C SER A 41 6.51 10.69 -4.09
N GLY A 42 5.60 11.02 -3.17
CA GLY A 42 5.95 11.28 -1.76
C GLY A 42 6.37 10.01 -1.01
N SER A 43 7.45 10.07 -0.22
CA SER A 43 7.87 8.95 0.63
C SER A 43 6.93 8.75 1.82
N LEU A 44 6.42 7.53 2.00
CA LEU A 44 5.64 7.12 3.17
C LEU A 44 6.53 6.80 4.40
N ALA A 45 7.85 6.73 4.25
CA ALA A 45 8.75 6.38 5.36
C ALA A 45 8.62 7.38 6.54
N GLY A 46 8.40 8.66 6.25
CA GLY A 46 8.14 9.69 7.25
C GLY A 46 6.89 9.44 8.08
N ALA A 47 5.94 8.65 7.62
CA ALA A 47 4.72 8.33 8.37
C ALA A 47 4.98 7.51 9.64
N PHE A 48 6.10 6.80 9.70
CA PHE A 48 6.50 6.00 10.87
C PHE A 48 7.05 6.86 12.02
N VAL A 49 7.43 8.11 11.78
CA VAL A 49 7.90 9.01 12.85
C VAL A 49 6.74 9.35 13.77
N GLY A 50 6.83 8.91 15.03
CA GLY A 50 5.76 9.08 16.01
C GLY A 50 4.48 8.28 15.71
N ALA A 51 4.60 7.24 14.90
CA ALA A 51 3.47 6.36 14.58
C ALA A 51 2.97 5.61 15.82
N PRO A 52 1.65 5.30 15.90
CA PRO A 52 1.08 4.48 16.96
C PRO A 52 1.63 3.04 16.89
N ALA A 53 1.37 2.25 17.92
CA ALA A 53 1.85 0.86 18.02
C ALA A 53 1.45 -0.02 16.83
N ARG A 54 0.30 0.27 16.18
CA ARG A 54 -0.15 -0.44 14.98
C ARG A 54 -0.24 0.50 13.79
N VAL A 55 0.34 0.09 12.67
CA VAL A 55 0.32 0.80 11.38
C VAL A 55 -0.25 -0.11 10.30
N MET A 56 -1.25 0.39 9.57
CA MET A 56 -1.69 -0.20 8.30
C MET A 56 -1.18 0.69 7.17
N LEU A 57 -0.33 0.13 6.33
CA LEU A 57 0.26 0.79 5.17
C LEU A 57 -0.45 0.30 3.92
N VAL A 58 -1.06 1.19 3.15
CA VAL A 58 -1.69 0.89 1.85
C VAL A 58 -0.81 1.49 0.76
N THR A 59 -0.29 0.67 -0.15
CA THR A 59 0.70 1.08 -1.16
C THR A 59 0.71 0.12 -2.35
N ASP A 60 1.12 0.61 -3.52
CA ASP A 60 1.45 -0.19 -4.69
C ASP A 60 2.86 -0.81 -4.63
N CYS A 61 3.63 -0.51 -3.58
CA CYS A 61 5.01 -0.95 -3.39
C CYS A 61 5.99 -0.47 -4.47
N LEU A 62 5.63 0.52 -5.28
CA LEU A 62 6.51 1.16 -6.24
C LEU A 62 7.32 2.29 -5.59
N GLY A 63 8.31 2.82 -6.28
CA GLY A 63 9.12 3.94 -5.78
C GLY A 63 10.16 3.55 -4.71
N ALA A 64 10.25 4.31 -3.60
CA ALA A 64 11.29 4.18 -2.58
C ALA A 64 11.04 3.01 -1.59
N LEU A 65 10.82 1.79 -2.11
CA LEU A 65 10.45 0.61 -1.33
C LEU A 65 11.47 0.25 -0.23
N ASP A 66 12.77 0.37 -0.52
CA ASP A 66 13.82 0.05 0.46
C ASP A 66 13.83 1.00 1.66
N GLU A 67 13.54 2.28 1.42
CA GLU A 67 13.41 3.27 2.48
C GLU A 67 12.20 2.97 3.36
N LEU A 68 11.07 2.66 2.72
CA LEU A 68 9.82 2.33 3.39
C LEU A 68 9.96 1.05 4.23
N ARG A 69 10.56 0.00 3.68
CA ARG A 69 10.84 -1.25 4.39
C ARG A 69 11.76 -1.04 5.58
N ARG A 70 12.79 -0.20 5.44
CA ARG A 70 13.71 0.12 6.53
C ARG A 70 12.99 0.82 7.68
N ALA A 71 12.09 1.77 7.37
CA ALA A 71 11.29 2.46 8.37
C ALA A 71 10.29 1.51 9.08
N ALA A 72 9.62 0.63 8.33
CA ALA A 72 8.69 -0.36 8.87
C ALA A 72 9.42 -1.38 9.78
N ARG A 73 10.58 -1.89 9.35
CA ARG A 73 11.41 -2.81 10.14
C ARG A 73 11.87 -2.17 11.45
N ALA A 74 12.28 -0.90 11.42
CA ALA A 74 12.65 -0.17 12.64
C ALA A 74 11.45 -0.03 13.60
N HIS A 75 10.25 0.22 13.07
CA HIS A 75 9.03 0.27 13.85
C HIS A 75 8.69 -1.08 14.51
N VAL A 76 8.78 -2.18 13.76
CA VAL A 76 8.58 -3.55 14.28
C VAL A 76 9.63 -3.88 15.35
N ALA A 77 10.89 -3.55 15.12
CA ALA A 77 11.97 -3.75 16.10
C ALA A 77 11.75 -2.95 17.39
N GLY A 78 11.04 -1.81 17.31
CA GLY A 78 10.59 -1.02 18.46
C GLY A 78 9.36 -1.57 19.19
N GLY A 79 8.85 -2.76 18.79
CA GLY A 79 7.66 -3.39 19.38
C GLY A 79 6.34 -2.97 18.74
N GLY A 80 6.38 -2.25 17.62
CA GLY A 80 5.20 -1.91 16.83
C GLY A 80 4.74 -3.06 15.93
N GLU A 81 3.53 -2.96 15.42
CA GLU A 81 2.92 -3.88 14.47
C GLU A 81 2.67 -3.18 13.14
N VAL A 82 3.12 -3.78 12.05
CA VAL A 82 2.93 -3.23 10.70
C VAL A 82 2.22 -4.25 9.82
N HIS A 83 1.13 -3.80 9.18
CA HIS A 83 0.43 -4.52 8.13
C HIS A 83 0.59 -3.76 6.83
N VAL A 84 1.06 -4.41 5.79
CA VAL A 84 1.11 -3.86 4.44
C VAL A 84 -0.02 -4.45 3.61
N VAL A 85 -0.81 -3.57 3.01
CA VAL A 85 -1.80 -3.88 1.99
C VAL A 85 -1.22 -3.42 0.66
N HIS A 86 -0.67 -4.36 -0.08
CA HIS A 86 -0.17 -4.14 -1.43
C HIS A 86 -1.34 -4.13 -2.40
N VAL A 87 -1.63 -2.99 -2.98
CA VAL A 87 -2.68 -2.83 -4.00
C VAL A 87 -2.06 -3.07 -5.37
N VAL A 88 -2.59 -4.05 -6.08
CA VAL A 88 -2.13 -4.43 -7.43
C VAL A 88 -3.26 -4.19 -8.42
N SER A 89 -2.98 -3.51 -9.52
CA SER A 89 -3.99 -3.31 -10.55
C SER A 89 -4.23 -4.57 -11.38
N ARG A 90 -5.48 -4.85 -11.69
CA ARG A 90 -5.85 -5.91 -12.63
C ARG A 90 -5.16 -5.73 -13.98
N ALA A 91 -5.04 -4.48 -14.44
CA ALA A 91 -4.39 -4.16 -15.70
C ALA A 91 -2.87 -4.42 -15.69
N GLU A 92 -2.23 -4.40 -14.51
CA GLU A 92 -0.84 -4.80 -14.35
C GLU A 92 -0.67 -6.33 -14.38
N LEU A 93 -1.59 -7.06 -13.74
CA LEU A 93 -1.58 -8.52 -13.77
C LEU A 93 -1.85 -9.08 -15.16
N ASP A 94 -2.81 -8.51 -15.86
CA ASP A 94 -3.23 -8.94 -17.19
C ASP A 94 -3.50 -7.75 -18.11
N PRO A 95 -2.44 -7.16 -18.68
CA PRO A 95 -2.58 -6.04 -19.61
C PRO A 95 -3.52 -6.38 -20.77
N PRO A 96 -4.55 -5.55 -21.04
CA PRO A 96 -5.56 -5.83 -22.05
C PRO A 96 -4.95 -6.18 -23.43
N HIS A 97 -5.45 -7.22 -24.09
CA HIS A 97 -4.94 -7.63 -25.41
C HIS A 97 -5.04 -6.51 -26.47
N ALA A 98 -6.06 -5.68 -26.37
CA ALA A 98 -6.25 -4.53 -27.26
C ALA A 98 -5.25 -3.39 -27.03
N ALA A 99 -4.58 -3.34 -25.87
CA ALA A 99 -3.58 -2.32 -25.62
C ALA A 99 -2.30 -2.62 -26.40
N THR A 100 -1.88 -1.72 -27.25
CA THR A 100 -0.65 -1.83 -28.06
C THR A 100 0.53 -1.07 -27.47
N LEU A 101 0.27 -0.26 -26.43
CA LEU A 101 1.24 0.62 -25.80
C LEU A 101 1.05 0.58 -24.27
N ALA A 102 2.13 0.50 -23.53
CA ALA A 102 2.16 0.77 -22.09
C ALA A 102 2.77 2.15 -21.86
N THR A 103 2.09 2.98 -21.10
CA THR A 103 2.55 4.34 -20.75
C THR A 103 2.73 4.41 -19.24
N ASP A 104 3.83 4.99 -18.79
CA ASP A 104 4.04 5.30 -17.39
C ASP A 104 3.08 6.42 -16.96
N PRO A 105 2.21 6.20 -15.96
CA PRO A 105 1.28 7.23 -15.50
C PRO A 105 1.98 8.43 -14.84
N GLU A 106 3.19 8.24 -14.29
CA GLU A 106 3.99 9.31 -13.69
C GLU A 106 4.85 10.06 -14.72
N ASP A 107 5.22 9.39 -15.82
CA ASP A 107 5.95 9.97 -16.95
C ASP A 107 5.31 9.58 -18.29
N PRO A 108 4.26 10.29 -18.74
CA PRO A 108 3.57 9.99 -19.99
C PRO A 108 4.42 10.02 -21.25
N ALA A 109 5.63 10.61 -21.19
CA ALA A 109 6.60 10.58 -22.29
C ALA A 109 7.26 9.19 -22.43
N THR A 110 7.26 8.39 -21.36
CA THR A 110 7.78 7.03 -21.37
C THR A 110 6.68 6.06 -21.80
N ALA A 111 6.70 5.69 -23.07
CA ALA A 111 5.77 4.71 -23.64
C ALA A 111 6.52 3.55 -24.32
N ARG A 112 6.04 2.31 -24.14
CA ARG A 112 6.66 1.11 -24.69
C ARG A 112 5.64 0.25 -25.43
N PRO A 113 6.00 -0.31 -26.61
CA PRO A 113 5.10 -1.22 -27.33
C PRO A 113 4.79 -2.47 -26.52
N LEU A 114 3.52 -2.90 -26.55
CA LEU A 114 3.05 -4.13 -25.91
C LEU A 114 2.79 -5.22 -26.98
N THR A 115 3.84 -5.90 -27.43
CA THR A 115 3.69 -7.12 -28.25
C THR A 115 3.40 -8.35 -27.37
N ASP A 116 2.87 -9.44 -27.93
CA ASP A 116 2.57 -10.66 -27.14
C ASP A 116 3.79 -11.22 -26.43
N ARG A 117 4.97 -11.16 -27.08
CA ARG A 117 6.23 -11.57 -26.45
C ARG A 117 6.60 -10.68 -25.27
N ILE A 118 6.40 -9.37 -25.40
CA ILE A 118 6.67 -8.41 -24.32
C ILE A 118 5.68 -8.63 -23.17
N ARG A 119 4.40 -8.90 -23.46
CA ARG A 119 3.40 -9.22 -22.43
C ARG A 119 3.79 -10.45 -21.61
N ALA A 120 4.21 -11.54 -22.26
CA ALA A 120 4.63 -12.74 -21.57
C ALA A 120 5.85 -12.51 -20.67
N ALA A 121 6.86 -11.80 -21.19
CA ALA A 121 8.05 -11.43 -20.42
C ALA A 121 7.71 -10.48 -19.27
N TYR A 122 6.83 -9.50 -19.48
CA TYR A 122 6.35 -8.59 -18.46
C TYR A 122 5.64 -9.34 -17.33
N ARG A 123 4.67 -10.22 -17.65
CA ARG A 123 3.96 -11.00 -16.64
C ARG A 123 4.93 -11.80 -15.76
N ALA A 124 5.86 -12.52 -16.39
CA ALA A 124 6.85 -13.32 -15.65
C ALA A 124 7.73 -12.43 -14.72
N ALA A 125 8.17 -11.28 -15.22
CA ALA A 125 8.96 -10.32 -14.44
C ALA A 125 8.15 -9.70 -13.30
N PHE A 126 6.89 -9.33 -13.56
CA PHE A 126 6.00 -8.74 -12.58
C PHE A 126 5.63 -9.74 -11.47
N ASP A 127 5.34 -10.99 -11.82
CA ASP A 127 5.07 -12.05 -10.84
C ASP A 127 6.30 -12.32 -9.95
N ALA A 128 7.50 -12.37 -10.54
CA ALA A 128 8.74 -12.54 -9.80
C ALA A 128 8.97 -11.37 -8.84
N TRP A 129 8.79 -10.12 -9.31
CA TRP A 129 8.91 -8.92 -8.50
C TRP A 129 7.90 -8.91 -7.34
N ARG A 130 6.62 -9.22 -7.57
CA ARG A 130 5.61 -9.30 -6.51
C ARG A 130 5.97 -10.35 -5.45
N ALA A 131 6.48 -11.51 -5.88
CA ALA A 131 6.95 -12.54 -4.96
C ALA A 131 8.12 -12.06 -4.10
N ASP A 132 9.06 -11.31 -4.68
CA ASP A 132 10.20 -10.73 -3.97
C ASP A 132 9.76 -9.64 -2.99
N VAL A 133 8.83 -8.76 -3.38
CA VAL A 133 8.21 -7.76 -2.51
C VAL A 133 7.55 -8.44 -1.31
N ALA A 134 6.72 -9.45 -1.55
CA ALA A 134 6.03 -10.17 -0.49
C ALA A 134 6.99 -10.88 0.47
N ARG A 135 8.05 -11.48 -0.06
CA ARG A 135 9.11 -12.11 0.74
C ARG A 135 9.81 -11.07 1.59
N GLY A 136 10.24 -9.97 0.98
CA GLY A 136 10.95 -8.91 1.67
C GLY A 136 10.17 -8.33 2.85
N TRP A 137 8.87 -8.06 2.71
CA TRP A 137 8.05 -7.59 3.81
C TRP A 137 7.97 -8.60 4.97
N ARG A 138 7.78 -9.90 4.64
CA ARG A 138 7.72 -10.97 5.68
C ARG A 138 9.06 -11.14 6.40
N ASP A 139 10.17 -11.04 5.69
CA ASP A 139 11.52 -11.12 6.27
C ASP A 139 11.80 -9.94 7.22
N ASP A 140 11.15 -8.78 6.97
CA ASP A 140 11.21 -7.61 7.85
C ASP A 140 10.24 -7.72 9.07
N GLY A 141 9.52 -8.84 9.23
CA GLY A 141 8.57 -9.06 10.32
C GLY A 141 7.23 -8.34 10.12
N VAL A 142 6.92 -7.92 8.90
CA VAL A 142 5.71 -7.20 8.53
C VAL A 142 4.64 -8.16 8.02
N ALA A 143 3.40 -8.01 8.46
CA ALA A 143 2.26 -8.75 7.93
C ALA A 143 1.89 -8.22 6.54
N TYR A 144 2.14 -9.04 5.51
CA TYR A 144 1.90 -8.68 4.12
C TYR A 144 0.58 -9.26 3.60
N HIS A 145 -0.22 -8.40 2.99
CA HIS A 145 -1.48 -8.71 2.35
C HIS A 145 -1.49 -8.12 0.94
N GLU A 146 -2.04 -8.85 -0.01
CA GLU A 146 -2.22 -8.36 -1.36
C GLU A 146 -3.71 -8.26 -1.69
N ILE A 147 -4.10 -7.17 -2.35
CA ILE A 147 -5.45 -6.96 -2.87
C ILE A 147 -5.36 -6.51 -4.33
N ILE A 148 -6.25 -7.03 -5.16
CA ILE A 148 -6.39 -6.57 -6.54
C ILE A 148 -7.47 -5.49 -6.57
N ASP A 149 -7.26 -4.42 -7.33
CA ASP A 149 -8.11 -3.22 -7.35
C ASP A 149 -9.58 -3.48 -7.71
N ASP A 150 -9.88 -4.54 -8.47
CA ASP A 150 -11.23 -4.98 -8.82
C ASP A 150 -11.86 -5.96 -7.82
N ALA A 151 -11.11 -6.37 -6.77
CA ALA A 151 -11.63 -7.29 -5.77
C ALA A 151 -12.59 -6.58 -4.80
N PRO A 152 -13.68 -7.25 -4.36
CA PRO A 152 -14.58 -6.69 -3.36
C PRO A 152 -13.85 -6.40 -2.04
N VAL A 153 -13.76 -5.13 -1.67
CA VAL A 153 -13.04 -4.66 -0.47
C VAL A 153 -13.59 -5.30 0.81
N ASP A 154 -14.89 -5.56 0.88
CA ASP A 154 -15.54 -6.21 2.03
C ASP A 154 -15.05 -7.64 2.26
N VAL A 155 -14.66 -8.36 1.20
CA VAL A 155 -14.04 -9.70 1.30
C VAL A 155 -12.66 -9.58 1.93
N PHE A 156 -11.86 -8.60 1.50
CA PHE A 156 -10.56 -8.32 2.09
C PHE A 156 -10.70 -7.95 3.57
N VAL A 157 -11.57 -7.00 3.91
CA VAL A 157 -11.80 -6.55 5.29
C VAL A 157 -12.22 -7.70 6.19
N ARG A 158 -13.15 -8.57 5.76
CA ARG A 158 -13.54 -9.75 6.54
C ARG A 158 -12.38 -10.70 6.81
N ARG A 159 -11.54 -10.97 5.81
CA ARG A 159 -10.33 -11.79 5.97
C ARG A 159 -9.34 -11.13 6.91
N PHE A 160 -9.10 -9.84 6.74
CA PHE A 160 -8.16 -9.07 7.55
C PHE A 160 -8.57 -9.07 9.04
N VAL A 161 -9.85 -8.81 9.36
CA VAL A 161 -10.37 -8.81 10.74
C VAL A 161 -10.36 -10.20 11.37
N ALA A 162 -10.47 -11.26 10.58
CA ALA A 162 -10.44 -12.64 11.07
C ALA A 162 -9.03 -13.16 11.40
N LEU A 163 -7.97 -12.40 11.04
CA LEU A 163 -6.60 -12.82 11.36
C LEU A 163 -6.32 -12.73 12.87
N PRO A 164 -5.64 -13.75 13.45
CA PRO A 164 -5.19 -13.67 14.84
C PRO A 164 -4.27 -12.46 15.02
N GLY A 165 -4.63 -11.55 15.94
CA GLY A 165 -3.88 -10.31 16.19
C GLY A 165 -4.46 -9.06 15.52
N ALA A 166 -5.35 -9.18 14.52
CA ALA A 166 -5.98 -8.01 13.89
C ALA A 166 -6.95 -7.27 14.84
N THR A 167 -7.52 -7.98 15.78
CA THR A 167 -8.34 -7.42 16.87
C THR A 167 -7.46 -7.33 18.12
N GLY A 168 -6.86 -6.17 18.35
CA GLY A 168 -5.98 -5.90 19.48
C GLY A 168 -6.70 -5.92 20.83
N VAL A 169 -7.11 -7.09 21.29
CA VAL A 169 -7.44 -7.33 22.68
C VAL A 169 -6.36 -8.24 23.24
N ARG A 170 -5.30 -7.63 23.80
CA ARG A 170 -4.59 -8.28 24.89
C ARG A 170 -5.39 -8.02 26.15
N ALA A 171 -5.91 -9.09 26.74
CA ALA A 171 -6.47 -9.09 28.08
C ALA A 171 -5.42 -8.65 29.12
#